data_c84d606f1b443082c7eb96dce7419f99
#
_entry.id   c84d606f1b443082c7eb96dce7419f99
#
_cell.length_a   1.000
_cell.length_b   1.000
_cell.length_c   1.000
_cell.angle_alpha   90.00
_cell.angle_beta   90.00
_cell.angle_gamma   90.00
#
_symmetry.space_group_name_H-M   'P 1'
#
loop_
_entity.id
_entity.type
_entity.pdbx_description
1 polymer ?
#
loop_
_entity_poly.entity_id
_entity_poly.type
_entity_poly.pdbx_seq_one_letter_code
_entity_poly.pdbx_strand_id
1 'polypeptide(L)'
;MNPRALLKATASAFRNAGIPDPEVDAALLLSHVTGQPPLSLRLDMTTVLSADVLTRFDVLVSRRLTRQPLQYLLHTQPFLGRDFYVDERVLIPRPETELLAERAIAALRVHPHPVALDLCCGSGALAVSMALEVPGAQVHAADLSPDALAVTAKNAELLGTSVTLHQGDLFAAVPEIAFDEIVSNPPYIPSADCLTLQEEVRREPMMALDGGADGLNFYRRIASDAPKFLRPGGVLLLEVGFDQAEAVMALLADFADVQAHEDYQHIPRMIEARKHV
;
A
#
# COMPACT_ATOMS: atom_id res chain seq x y z
N MET A 1 15.02 6.73 -33.48
CA MET A 1 14.44 5.36 -33.26
C MET A 1 12.96 5.53 -33.10
N ASN A 2 12.12 4.62 -33.61
CA ASN A 2 10.68 4.68 -33.39
C ASN A 2 10.29 4.01 -32.06
N PRO A 3 9.12 4.34 -31.48
CA PRO A 3 8.68 3.84 -30.17
C PRO A 3 8.69 2.31 -30.09
N ARG A 4 8.12 1.61 -31.08
CA ARG A 4 8.05 0.14 -31.11
C ARG A 4 9.43 -0.52 -31.07
N ALA A 5 10.38 -0.01 -31.83
CA ALA A 5 11.74 -0.57 -31.86
C ALA A 5 12.46 -0.32 -30.51
N LEU A 6 12.28 0.87 -29.93
CA LEU A 6 12.83 1.22 -28.63
C LEU A 6 12.28 0.30 -27.54
N LEU A 7 10.95 0.14 -27.46
CA LEU A 7 10.28 -0.73 -26.50
C LEU A 7 10.78 -2.17 -26.59
N LYS A 8 10.93 -2.71 -27.80
CA LYS A 8 11.44 -4.07 -27.99
C LYS A 8 12.88 -4.24 -27.48
N ALA A 9 13.74 -3.27 -27.75
CA ALA A 9 15.13 -3.29 -27.27
C ALA A 9 15.19 -3.20 -25.73
N THR A 10 14.42 -2.28 -25.14
CA THR A 10 14.35 -2.09 -23.68
C THR A 10 13.78 -3.32 -22.97
N ALA A 11 12.68 -3.89 -23.47
CA ALA A 11 12.11 -5.12 -22.92
C ALA A 11 13.09 -6.29 -22.96
N SER A 12 13.92 -6.40 -24.02
CA SER A 12 14.99 -7.40 -24.07
C SER A 12 16.05 -7.17 -22.99
N ALA A 13 16.47 -5.93 -22.77
CA ALA A 13 17.41 -5.59 -21.69
C ALA A 13 16.83 -5.91 -20.31
N PHE A 14 15.58 -5.55 -20.05
CA PHE A 14 14.87 -5.84 -18.80
C PHE A 14 14.73 -7.35 -18.54
N ARG A 15 14.38 -8.13 -19.57
CA ARG A 15 14.31 -9.58 -19.47
C ARG A 15 15.67 -10.20 -19.10
N ASN A 16 16.74 -9.73 -19.71
CA ASN A 16 18.09 -10.19 -19.40
C ASN A 16 18.53 -9.81 -17.97
N ALA A 17 17.97 -8.74 -17.41
CA ALA A 17 18.17 -8.32 -16.02
C ALA A 17 17.20 -9.02 -15.02
N GLY A 18 16.36 -9.95 -15.47
CA GLY A 18 15.41 -10.68 -14.63
C GLY A 18 14.22 -9.85 -14.12
N ILE A 19 13.87 -8.77 -14.82
CA ILE A 19 12.67 -7.98 -14.49
C ILE A 19 11.43 -8.78 -14.91
N PRO A 20 10.42 -8.97 -14.01
CA PRO A 20 9.31 -9.89 -14.25
C PRO A 20 8.43 -9.55 -15.46
N ASP A 21 8.07 -8.27 -15.62
CA ASP A 21 7.14 -7.79 -16.65
C ASP A 21 7.81 -6.81 -17.64
N PRO A 22 8.86 -7.24 -18.39
CA PRO A 22 9.74 -6.35 -19.11
C PRO A 22 9.05 -5.52 -20.20
N GLU A 23 8.03 -6.05 -20.87
CA GLU A 23 7.26 -5.35 -21.89
C GLU A 23 6.31 -4.30 -21.31
N VAL A 24 5.77 -4.60 -20.14
CA VAL A 24 4.87 -3.68 -19.42
C VAL A 24 5.70 -2.51 -18.89
N ASP A 25 6.78 -2.82 -18.20
CA ASP A 25 7.67 -1.80 -17.62
C ASP A 25 8.22 -0.85 -18.67
N ALA A 26 8.75 -1.39 -19.79
CA ALA A 26 9.26 -0.56 -20.87
C ALA A 26 8.18 0.39 -21.44
N ALA A 27 6.95 -0.13 -21.62
CA ALA A 27 5.85 0.65 -22.17
C ALA A 27 5.37 1.74 -21.22
N LEU A 28 5.28 1.45 -19.91
CA LEU A 28 4.87 2.41 -18.90
C LEU A 28 5.93 3.51 -18.71
N LEU A 29 7.21 3.17 -18.71
CA LEU A 29 8.29 4.17 -18.65
C LEU A 29 8.27 5.10 -19.86
N LEU A 30 8.08 4.58 -21.07
CA LEU A 30 8.02 5.42 -22.26
C LEU A 30 6.74 6.27 -22.29
N SER A 31 5.61 5.71 -21.83
CA SER A 31 4.35 6.42 -21.64
C SER A 31 4.52 7.61 -20.68
N HIS A 32 5.18 7.38 -19.55
CA HIS A 32 5.47 8.43 -18.55
C HIS A 32 6.28 9.60 -19.14
N VAL A 33 7.29 9.29 -19.98
CA VAL A 33 8.14 10.34 -20.59
C VAL A 33 7.42 11.11 -21.69
N THR A 34 6.57 10.41 -22.47
CA THR A 34 5.92 10.98 -23.67
C THR A 34 4.53 11.54 -23.43
N GLY A 35 3.86 11.11 -22.34
CA GLY A 35 2.44 11.36 -22.08
C GLY A 35 1.49 10.60 -23.02
N GLN A 36 2.00 9.66 -23.85
CA GLN A 36 1.18 8.89 -24.77
C GLN A 36 0.76 7.54 -24.18
N PRO A 37 -0.44 7.02 -24.50
CA PRO A 37 -0.88 5.73 -24.02
C PRO A 37 0.07 4.59 -24.41
N PRO A 38 0.34 3.61 -23.52
CA PRO A 38 1.26 2.49 -23.78
C PRO A 38 0.92 1.71 -25.06
N LEU A 39 -0.37 1.50 -25.34
CA LEU A 39 -0.83 0.79 -26.54
C LEU A 39 -0.45 1.54 -27.82
N SER A 40 -0.64 2.86 -27.84
CA SER A 40 -0.26 3.70 -29.00
C SER A 40 1.23 3.60 -29.30
N LEU A 41 2.07 3.67 -28.27
CA LEU A 41 3.53 3.54 -28.40
C LEU A 41 3.97 2.15 -28.90
N ARG A 42 3.29 1.09 -28.47
CA ARG A 42 3.56 -0.28 -28.94
C ARG A 42 3.26 -0.49 -30.44
N LEU A 43 2.31 0.25 -30.97
CA LEU A 43 1.87 0.18 -32.35
C LEU A 43 2.61 1.16 -33.27
N ASP A 44 3.26 2.19 -32.72
CA ASP A 44 3.91 3.24 -33.50
C ASP A 44 5.24 2.80 -34.06
N MET A 45 5.29 2.73 -35.43
CA MET A 45 6.47 2.39 -36.20
C MET A 45 7.03 3.58 -36.98
N THR A 46 6.37 4.72 -36.97
CA THR A 46 6.64 5.84 -37.89
C THR A 46 7.21 7.06 -37.18
N THR A 47 6.80 7.35 -35.99
CA THR A 47 7.26 8.51 -35.21
C THR A 47 8.74 8.39 -34.87
N VAL A 48 9.46 9.48 -35.03
CA VAL A 48 10.86 9.59 -34.59
C VAL A 48 10.86 10.33 -33.24
N LEU A 49 11.26 9.63 -32.20
CA LEU A 49 11.38 10.22 -30.84
C LEU A 49 12.49 11.28 -30.80
N SER A 50 12.24 12.39 -30.13
CA SER A 50 13.24 13.46 -29.96
C SER A 50 14.38 13.01 -29.05
N ALA A 51 15.53 13.70 -29.16
CA ALA A 51 16.69 13.42 -28.32
C ALA A 51 16.39 13.63 -26.82
N ASP A 52 15.56 14.61 -26.46
CA ASP A 52 15.12 14.85 -25.09
C ASP A 52 14.33 13.67 -24.53
N VAL A 53 13.36 13.16 -25.27
CA VAL A 53 12.57 11.98 -24.87
C VAL A 53 13.49 10.77 -24.66
N LEU A 54 14.41 10.53 -25.58
CA LEU A 54 15.35 9.42 -25.47
C LEU A 54 16.23 9.55 -24.22
N THR A 55 16.76 10.74 -23.96
CA THR A 55 17.61 10.99 -22.76
C THR A 55 16.84 10.75 -21.47
N ARG A 56 15.62 11.29 -21.34
CA ARG A 56 14.79 11.08 -20.13
C ARG A 56 14.40 9.61 -19.97
N PHE A 57 14.06 8.94 -21.06
CA PHE A 57 13.74 7.52 -21.04
C PHE A 57 14.94 6.67 -20.62
N ASP A 58 16.13 6.91 -21.16
CA ASP A 58 17.35 6.18 -20.82
C ASP A 58 17.74 6.30 -19.35
N VAL A 59 17.48 7.46 -18.72
CA VAL A 59 17.64 7.64 -17.28
C VAL A 59 16.74 6.69 -16.49
N LEU A 60 15.46 6.62 -16.83
CA LEU A 60 14.50 5.73 -16.17
C LEU A 60 14.83 4.25 -16.40
N VAL A 61 15.21 3.90 -17.63
CA VAL A 61 15.66 2.53 -17.99
C VAL A 61 16.87 2.13 -17.15
N SER A 62 17.87 3.01 -17.05
CA SER A 62 19.07 2.75 -16.24
C SER A 62 18.74 2.52 -14.78
N ARG A 63 17.85 3.32 -14.18
CA ARG A 63 17.36 3.14 -12.82
C ARG A 63 16.58 1.83 -12.66
N ARG A 64 15.71 1.49 -13.62
CA ARG A 64 14.94 0.24 -13.58
C ARG A 64 15.85 -0.99 -13.65
N LEU A 65 16.92 -0.94 -14.45
CA LEU A 65 17.92 -1.99 -14.52
C LEU A 65 18.67 -2.23 -13.20
N THR A 66 18.73 -1.24 -12.30
CA THR A 66 19.21 -1.44 -10.92
C THR A 66 18.15 -2.05 -10.00
N ARG A 67 17.04 -2.55 -10.52
CA ARG A 67 15.92 -3.16 -9.78
C ARG A 67 15.15 -2.16 -8.91
N GLN A 68 15.22 -0.86 -9.20
CA GLN A 68 14.32 0.10 -8.53
C GLN A 68 12.88 -0.18 -8.96
N PRO A 69 11.91 -0.23 -8.03
CA PRO A 69 10.51 -0.47 -8.35
C PRO A 69 9.98 0.49 -9.41
N LEU A 70 9.21 -0.02 -10.35
CA LEU A 70 8.60 0.77 -11.42
C LEU A 70 7.76 1.91 -10.86
N GLN A 71 6.97 1.64 -9.83
CA GLN A 71 6.08 2.60 -9.17
C GLN A 71 6.84 3.81 -8.61
N TYR A 72 8.04 3.60 -8.07
CA TYR A 72 8.89 4.70 -7.59
C TYR A 72 9.47 5.53 -8.73
N LEU A 73 9.69 4.92 -9.91
CA LEU A 73 10.12 5.65 -11.11
C LEU A 73 9.01 6.50 -11.71
N LEU A 74 7.79 5.99 -11.64
CA LEU A 74 6.58 6.67 -12.13
C LEU A 74 5.97 7.62 -11.10
N HIS A 75 6.36 7.48 -9.82
CA HIS A 75 5.75 8.15 -8.68
C HIS A 75 4.24 7.93 -8.58
N THR A 76 3.77 6.75 -8.97
CA THR A 76 2.34 6.43 -8.92
C THR A 76 2.11 4.93 -8.72
N GLN A 77 1.04 4.63 -7.96
CA GLN A 77 0.47 3.30 -7.80
C GLN A 77 -1.05 3.42 -7.83
N PRO A 78 -1.73 2.75 -8.77
CA PRO A 78 -3.19 2.64 -8.74
C PRO A 78 -3.66 1.91 -7.49
N PHE A 79 -4.70 2.44 -6.83
CA PHE A 79 -5.37 1.81 -5.69
C PHE A 79 -6.84 2.27 -5.64
N LEU A 80 -7.78 1.31 -5.63
CA LEU A 80 -9.23 1.56 -5.73
C LEU A 80 -9.60 2.55 -6.84
N GLY A 81 -8.98 2.38 -8.02
CA GLY A 81 -9.25 3.19 -9.21
C GLY A 81 -8.71 4.62 -9.16
N ARG A 82 -7.83 4.96 -8.22
CA ARG A 82 -7.17 6.26 -8.09
C ARG A 82 -5.66 6.10 -8.11
N ASP A 83 -4.96 7.12 -8.59
CA ASP A 83 -3.50 7.14 -8.63
C ASP A 83 -2.95 7.74 -7.32
N PHE A 84 -2.32 6.91 -6.50
CA PHE A 84 -1.62 7.33 -5.29
C PHE A 84 -0.16 7.65 -5.60
N TYR A 85 0.35 8.75 -5.09
CA TYR A 85 1.77 9.06 -5.14
C TYR A 85 2.54 8.09 -4.22
N VAL A 86 3.64 7.55 -4.74
CA VAL A 86 4.57 6.69 -3.99
C VAL A 86 6.02 7.01 -4.34
N ASP A 87 6.90 6.88 -3.36
CA ASP A 87 8.35 6.89 -3.51
C ASP A 87 9.01 6.00 -2.44
N GLU A 88 10.33 6.01 -2.37
CA GLU A 88 11.13 5.14 -1.50
C GLU A 88 10.87 5.29 0.02
N ARG A 89 10.02 6.22 0.42
CA ARG A 89 9.65 6.47 1.83
C ARG A 89 8.51 5.58 2.32
N VAL A 90 7.77 4.93 1.43
CA VAL A 90 6.56 4.16 1.76
C VAL A 90 6.52 2.82 1.06
N LEU A 91 5.82 1.86 1.67
CA LEU A 91 5.41 0.62 1.00
C LEU A 91 4.52 0.97 -0.20
N ILE A 92 4.76 0.33 -1.34
CA ILE A 92 3.87 0.42 -2.51
C ILE A 92 2.57 -0.32 -2.16
N PRO A 93 1.40 0.34 -2.22
CA PRO A 93 0.12 -0.32 -1.96
C PRO A 93 -0.07 -1.59 -2.78
N ARG A 94 -0.52 -2.67 -2.13
CA ARG A 94 -0.71 -3.97 -2.78
C ARG A 94 -2.17 -4.17 -3.20
N PRO A 95 -2.43 -4.94 -4.27
CA PRO A 95 -3.80 -5.25 -4.69
C PRO A 95 -4.64 -5.93 -3.60
N GLU A 96 -4.02 -6.77 -2.76
CA GLU A 96 -4.69 -7.45 -1.64
C GLU A 96 -5.20 -6.44 -0.60
N THR A 97 -4.50 -5.33 -0.40
CA THR A 97 -4.90 -4.26 0.52
C THR A 97 -6.16 -3.52 0.03
N GLU A 98 -6.51 -3.59 -1.27
CA GLU A 98 -7.78 -3.04 -1.77
C GLU A 98 -9.00 -3.74 -1.13
N LEU A 99 -8.92 -5.06 -0.90
CA LEU A 99 -9.98 -5.81 -0.23
C LEU A 99 -10.16 -5.37 1.23
N LEU A 100 -9.04 -5.10 1.91
CA LEU A 100 -9.07 -4.54 3.27
C LEU A 100 -9.74 -3.16 3.27
N ALA A 101 -9.39 -2.30 2.32
CA ALA A 101 -10.00 -0.98 2.17
C ALA A 101 -11.50 -1.04 1.86
N GLU A 102 -11.93 -1.93 0.95
CA GLU A 102 -13.35 -2.13 0.63
C GLU A 102 -14.14 -2.57 1.87
N ARG A 103 -13.56 -3.47 2.68
CA ARG A 103 -14.18 -3.94 3.91
C ARG A 103 -14.29 -2.83 4.95
N ALA A 104 -13.22 -2.06 5.15
CA ALA A 104 -13.19 -0.90 6.04
C ALA A 104 -14.25 0.14 5.63
N ILE A 105 -14.30 0.50 4.36
CA ILE A 105 -15.31 1.42 3.82
C ILE A 105 -16.73 0.90 4.08
N ALA A 106 -16.97 -0.39 3.88
CA ALA A 106 -18.29 -0.98 4.11
C ALA A 106 -18.70 -0.95 5.59
N ALA A 107 -17.75 -1.22 6.49
CA ALA A 107 -17.99 -1.18 7.93
C ALA A 107 -18.26 0.26 8.43
N LEU A 108 -17.57 1.26 7.90
CA LEU A 108 -17.78 2.66 8.26
C LEU A 108 -19.14 3.20 7.79
N ARG A 109 -19.63 2.78 6.62
CA ARG A 109 -20.87 3.28 6.02
C ARG A 109 -22.13 3.03 6.86
N VAL A 110 -22.10 2.14 7.85
CA VAL A 110 -23.24 1.89 8.73
C VAL A 110 -23.38 2.95 9.83
N HIS A 111 -22.39 3.78 10.03
CA HIS A 111 -22.37 4.82 11.04
C HIS A 111 -22.60 6.20 10.41
N PRO A 112 -23.43 7.08 11.01
CA PRO A 112 -23.74 8.39 10.43
C PRO A 112 -22.55 9.37 10.45
N HIS A 113 -21.65 9.26 11.43
CA HIS A 113 -20.45 10.09 11.59
C HIS A 113 -19.32 9.23 12.14
N PRO A 114 -18.77 8.30 11.34
CA PRO A 114 -17.79 7.35 11.82
C PRO A 114 -16.45 8.02 12.13
N VAL A 115 -15.75 7.46 13.11
CA VAL A 115 -14.37 7.83 13.44
C VAL A 115 -13.51 6.60 13.21
N ALA A 116 -12.54 6.71 12.31
CA ALA A 116 -11.67 5.60 11.91
C ALA A 116 -10.19 5.92 12.17
N LEU A 117 -9.41 4.88 12.42
CA LEU A 117 -7.96 4.95 12.55
C LEU A 117 -7.28 3.96 11.61
N ASP A 118 -6.36 4.44 10.79
CA ASP A 118 -5.42 3.65 10.01
C ASP A 118 -4.06 3.64 10.74
N LEU A 119 -3.66 2.47 11.26
CA LEU A 119 -2.37 2.26 11.92
C LEU A 119 -1.34 1.72 10.93
N CYS A 120 -0.11 2.25 10.98
CA CYS A 120 0.94 1.97 10.01
C CYS A 120 0.52 2.40 8.60
N CYS A 121 0.04 3.64 8.47
CA CYS A 121 -0.67 4.12 7.28
C CYS A 121 0.19 4.21 5.99
N GLY A 122 1.53 4.26 6.10
CA GLY A 122 2.44 4.28 4.96
C GLY A 122 2.14 5.39 3.96
N SER A 123 1.68 5.03 2.76
CA SER A 123 1.26 5.99 1.73
C SER A 123 -0.10 6.66 2.00
N GLY A 124 -0.83 6.19 3.01
CA GLY A 124 -2.19 6.62 3.31
C GLY A 124 -3.26 5.98 2.42
N ALA A 125 -2.94 4.90 1.71
CA ALA A 125 -3.88 4.29 0.76
C ALA A 125 -5.21 3.88 1.43
N LEU A 126 -5.18 3.32 2.64
CA LEU A 126 -6.37 2.99 3.42
C LEU A 126 -7.07 4.25 3.92
N ALA A 127 -6.37 5.11 4.68
CA ALA A 127 -6.94 6.30 5.29
C ALA A 127 -7.57 7.26 4.28
N VAL A 128 -6.85 7.57 3.20
CA VAL A 128 -7.32 8.49 2.15
C VAL A 128 -8.53 7.89 1.42
N SER A 129 -8.52 6.57 1.13
CA SER A 129 -9.66 5.91 0.48
C SER A 129 -10.90 5.92 1.38
N MET A 130 -10.76 5.64 2.68
CA MET A 130 -11.88 5.75 3.64
C MET A 130 -12.46 7.17 3.68
N ALA A 131 -11.61 8.20 3.74
CA ALA A 131 -12.03 9.58 3.76
C ALA A 131 -12.77 10.03 2.49
N LEU A 132 -12.37 9.49 1.33
CA LEU A 132 -13.02 9.77 0.04
C LEU A 132 -14.35 9.04 -0.12
N GLU A 133 -14.42 7.78 0.31
CA GLU A 133 -15.56 6.90 0.06
C GLU A 133 -16.67 7.00 1.12
N VAL A 134 -16.35 7.57 2.31
CA VAL A 134 -17.30 7.75 3.41
C VAL A 134 -17.38 9.24 3.78
N PRO A 135 -18.17 10.04 3.05
CA PRO A 135 -18.33 11.47 3.36
C PRO A 135 -18.81 11.68 4.79
N GLY A 136 -18.12 12.54 5.54
CA GLY A 136 -18.42 12.80 6.95
C GLY A 136 -17.69 11.89 7.95
N ALA A 137 -16.91 10.92 7.48
CA ALA A 137 -16.00 10.18 8.34
C ALA A 137 -14.86 11.09 8.85
N GLN A 138 -14.53 10.94 10.13
CA GLN A 138 -13.31 11.51 10.71
C GLN A 138 -12.22 10.44 10.66
N VAL A 139 -11.30 10.56 9.71
CA VAL A 139 -10.25 9.58 9.50
C VAL A 139 -8.93 10.09 10.09
N HIS A 140 -8.36 9.28 10.97
CA HIS A 140 -7.05 9.45 11.56
C HIS A 140 -6.09 8.45 10.94
N ALA A 141 -4.84 8.84 10.73
CA ALA A 141 -3.78 7.96 10.24
C ALA A 141 -2.53 8.12 11.11
N ALA A 142 -1.97 7.02 11.54
CA ALA A 142 -0.78 7.01 12.38
C ALA A 142 0.35 6.21 11.74
N ASP A 143 1.55 6.75 11.80
CA ASP A 143 2.77 6.08 11.36
C ASP A 143 3.96 6.51 12.23
N LEU A 144 4.92 5.60 12.40
CA LEU A 144 6.17 5.90 13.08
C LEU A 144 7.07 6.83 12.24
N SER A 145 7.00 6.70 10.92
CA SER A 145 7.81 7.45 9.95
C SER A 145 7.18 8.82 9.64
N PRO A 146 7.86 9.92 9.95
CA PRO A 146 7.42 11.25 9.50
C PRO A 146 7.43 11.38 7.97
N ASP A 147 8.30 10.63 7.29
CA ASP A 147 8.38 10.59 5.83
C ASP A 147 7.15 9.90 5.21
N ALA A 148 6.66 8.83 5.83
CA ALA A 148 5.41 8.18 5.43
C ALA A 148 4.21 9.12 5.60
N LEU A 149 4.13 9.82 6.74
CA LEU A 149 3.08 10.82 6.98
C LEU A 149 3.12 11.97 5.96
N ALA A 150 4.31 12.38 5.53
CA ALA A 150 4.44 13.40 4.47
C ALA A 150 3.89 12.88 3.13
N VAL A 151 4.07 11.59 2.81
CA VAL A 151 3.45 10.98 1.61
C VAL A 151 1.94 10.86 1.77
N THR A 152 1.44 10.45 2.95
CA THR A 152 -0.01 10.41 3.26
C THR A 152 -0.64 11.79 3.08
N ALA A 153 -0.03 12.85 3.64
CA ALA A 153 -0.50 14.24 3.48
C ALA A 153 -0.58 14.65 2.02
N LYS A 154 0.47 14.33 1.24
CA LYS A 154 0.51 14.61 -0.19
C LYS A 154 -0.60 13.89 -0.94
N ASN A 155 -0.88 12.62 -0.64
CA ASN A 155 -1.96 11.87 -1.26
C ASN A 155 -3.33 12.42 -0.90
N ALA A 156 -3.55 12.80 0.35
CA ALA A 156 -4.79 13.43 0.77
C ALA A 156 -5.04 14.77 0.01
N GLU A 157 -4.01 15.60 -0.13
CA GLU A 157 -4.07 16.84 -0.89
C GLU A 157 -4.33 16.60 -2.38
N LEU A 158 -3.57 15.70 -3.03
CA LEU A 158 -3.70 15.38 -4.46
C LEU A 158 -5.08 14.83 -4.82
N LEU A 159 -5.68 14.05 -3.91
CA LEU A 159 -6.99 13.43 -4.12
C LEU A 159 -8.15 14.26 -3.55
N GLY A 160 -7.86 15.43 -2.98
CA GLY A 160 -8.89 16.39 -2.55
C GLY A 160 -9.66 16.00 -1.30
N THR A 161 -9.00 15.32 -0.35
CA THR A 161 -9.57 14.96 0.94
C THR A 161 -8.65 15.38 2.10
N SER A 162 -9.06 15.10 3.33
CA SER A 162 -8.29 15.39 4.55
C SER A 162 -8.28 14.21 5.50
N VAL A 163 -7.12 13.98 6.10
CA VAL A 163 -6.88 12.94 7.11
C VAL A 163 -6.10 13.57 8.26
N THR A 164 -6.46 13.25 9.49
CA THR A 164 -5.72 13.72 10.67
C THR A 164 -4.52 12.83 10.92
N LEU A 165 -3.32 13.40 10.85
CA LEU A 165 -2.05 12.64 10.92
C LEU A 165 -1.48 12.64 12.34
N HIS A 166 -0.97 11.48 12.76
CA HIS A 166 -0.35 11.26 14.06
C HIS A 166 1.01 10.57 13.88
N GLN A 167 2.09 11.19 14.37
CA GLN A 167 3.40 10.59 14.35
C GLN A 167 3.69 9.86 15.65
N GLY A 168 4.05 8.58 15.58
CA GLY A 168 4.54 7.82 16.72
C GLY A 168 4.30 6.32 16.57
N ASP A 169 4.58 5.59 17.64
CA ASP A 169 4.59 4.13 17.64
C ASP A 169 3.21 3.57 18.00
N LEU A 170 2.46 3.13 16.99
CA LEU A 170 1.11 2.58 17.11
C LEU A 170 0.18 3.54 17.91
N PHE A 171 -0.50 3.00 18.93
CA PHE A 171 -1.46 3.75 19.73
C PHE A 171 -0.84 4.85 20.61
N ALA A 172 0.48 4.81 20.85
CA ALA A 172 1.15 5.89 21.58
C ALA A 172 1.14 7.23 20.84
N ALA A 173 0.93 7.21 19.52
CA ALA A 173 0.80 8.39 18.68
C ALA A 173 -0.59 9.03 18.75
N VAL A 174 -1.61 8.26 19.13
CA VAL A 174 -3.02 8.60 18.92
C VAL A 174 -3.61 9.18 20.21
N PRO A 175 -4.39 10.29 20.13
CA PRO A 175 -5.09 10.80 21.31
C PRO A 175 -6.13 9.80 21.83
N GLU A 176 -6.51 9.94 23.10
CA GLU A 176 -7.52 9.08 23.75
C GLU A 176 -8.93 9.37 23.20
N ILE A 177 -9.17 9.00 21.96
CA ILE A 177 -10.49 9.00 21.33
C ILE A 177 -10.92 7.56 21.05
N ALA A 178 -12.24 7.34 21.10
CA ALA A 178 -12.80 6.04 20.80
C ALA A 178 -13.18 5.96 19.33
N PHE A 179 -12.65 4.98 18.61
CA PHE A 179 -12.88 4.73 17.19
C PHE A 179 -14.03 3.75 16.98
N ASP A 180 -14.79 3.95 15.91
CA ASP A 180 -15.75 2.97 15.40
C ASP A 180 -15.02 1.83 14.69
N GLU A 181 -13.86 2.17 14.07
CA GLU A 181 -13.04 1.23 13.33
C GLU A 181 -11.54 1.54 13.46
N ILE A 182 -10.76 0.48 13.61
CA ILE A 182 -9.30 0.51 13.48
C ILE A 182 -8.92 -0.45 12.37
N VAL A 183 -8.19 0.05 11.37
CA VAL A 183 -7.65 -0.74 10.28
C VAL A 183 -6.13 -0.67 10.30
N SER A 184 -5.45 -1.76 9.91
CA SER A 184 -4.00 -1.76 9.77
C SER A 184 -3.51 -2.78 8.76
N ASN A 185 -2.54 -2.39 7.95
CA ASN A 185 -1.64 -3.27 7.25
C ASN A 185 -0.24 -3.12 7.89
N PRO A 186 0.02 -3.76 9.02
CA PRO A 186 1.27 -3.60 9.75
C PRO A 186 2.39 -4.42 9.12
N PRO A 187 3.67 -4.13 9.40
CA PRO A 187 4.78 -4.98 8.99
C PRO A 187 4.61 -6.41 9.57
N TYR A 188 4.66 -7.41 8.69
CA TYR A 188 4.35 -8.80 9.06
C TYR A 188 5.33 -9.85 8.57
N ILE A 189 6.37 -9.46 7.84
CA ILE A 189 7.35 -10.41 7.30
C ILE A 189 8.34 -10.78 8.41
N PRO A 190 8.60 -12.09 8.64
CA PRO A 190 9.65 -12.48 9.57
C PRO A 190 11.00 -11.87 9.19
N SER A 191 11.74 -11.36 10.17
CA SER A 191 13.02 -10.64 9.92
C SER A 191 14.00 -11.43 9.05
N ALA A 192 14.06 -12.76 9.22
CA ALA A 192 14.93 -13.63 8.43
C ALA A 192 14.53 -13.67 6.95
N ASP A 193 13.23 -13.59 6.67
CA ASP A 193 12.69 -13.69 5.32
C ASP A 193 12.84 -12.39 4.55
N CYS A 194 12.92 -11.23 5.24
CA CYS A 194 13.15 -9.93 4.61
C CYS A 194 14.39 -9.90 3.71
N LEU A 195 15.41 -10.70 4.03
CA LEU A 195 16.64 -10.78 3.25
C LEU A 195 16.50 -11.57 1.94
N THR A 196 15.47 -12.40 1.83
CA THR A 196 15.22 -13.29 0.69
C THR A 196 14.15 -12.80 -0.27
N LEU A 197 13.53 -11.66 0.06
CA LEU A 197 12.50 -11.02 -0.77
C LEU A 197 13.05 -10.65 -2.17
N GLN A 198 12.15 -10.49 -3.11
CA GLN A 198 12.47 -9.97 -4.44
C GLN A 198 13.26 -8.66 -4.34
N GLU A 199 14.15 -8.43 -5.28
CA GLU A 199 15.06 -7.28 -5.24
C GLU A 199 14.32 -5.93 -5.17
N GLU A 200 13.19 -5.81 -5.88
CA GLU A 200 12.32 -4.63 -5.85
C GLU A 200 11.76 -4.39 -4.44
N VAL A 201 11.24 -5.44 -3.80
CA VAL A 201 10.66 -5.35 -2.44
C VAL A 201 11.73 -4.96 -1.42
N ARG A 202 12.95 -5.45 -1.58
CA ARG A 202 14.09 -5.03 -0.72
C ARG A 202 14.53 -3.58 -0.89
N ARG A 203 14.00 -2.87 -1.90
CA ARG A 203 14.18 -1.42 -2.08
C ARG A 203 13.11 -0.59 -1.36
N GLU A 204 12.06 -1.24 -0.88
CA GLU A 204 11.04 -0.59 -0.06
C GLU A 204 11.55 -0.43 1.38
N PRO A 205 10.96 0.47 2.20
CA PRO A 205 11.42 0.70 3.56
C PRO A 205 11.37 -0.59 4.40
N MET A 206 12.49 -1.01 4.96
CA MET A 206 12.57 -2.22 5.79
C MET A 206 11.60 -2.17 6.97
N MET A 207 11.39 -0.99 7.56
CA MET A 207 10.46 -0.79 8.66
C MET A 207 9.00 -1.04 8.28
N ALA A 208 8.65 -1.01 6.99
CA ALA A 208 7.32 -1.34 6.49
C ALA A 208 7.15 -2.83 6.17
N LEU A 209 8.23 -3.62 6.27
CA LEU A 209 8.26 -5.04 5.93
C LEU A 209 8.46 -5.92 7.17
N ASP A 210 9.41 -5.56 8.03
CA ASP A 210 9.90 -6.38 9.13
C ASP A 210 8.92 -6.43 10.31
N GLY A 211 8.23 -7.55 10.46
CA GLY A 211 7.29 -7.84 11.55
C GLY A 211 7.93 -8.47 12.80
N GLY A 212 9.26 -8.54 12.87
CA GLY A 212 10.00 -9.19 13.96
C GLY A 212 10.31 -10.66 13.68
N ALA A 213 10.78 -11.37 14.70
CA ALA A 213 11.33 -12.71 14.55
C ALA A 213 10.37 -13.73 13.91
N ASP A 214 9.09 -13.63 14.19
CA ASP A 214 8.02 -14.50 13.68
C ASP A 214 6.95 -13.75 12.87
N GLY A 215 7.18 -12.46 12.56
CA GLY A 215 6.24 -11.63 11.82
C GLY A 215 5.01 -11.17 12.61
N LEU A 216 4.89 -11.49 13.91
CA LEU A 216 3.69 -11.25 14.70
C LEU A 216 3.83 -10.11 15.73
N ASN A 217 4.95 -9.40 15.71
CA ASN A 217 5.25 -8.41 16.75
C ASN A 217 4.19 -7.28 16.82
N PHE A 218 3.81 -6.75 15.68
CA PHE A 218 2.80 -5.69 15.62
C PHE A 218 1.40 -6.18 15.98
N TYR A 219 1.02 -7.38 15.54
CA TYR A 219 -0.28 -7.96 15.87
C TYR A 219 -0.47 -8.16 17.38
N ARG A 220 0.56 -8.65 18.11
CA ARG A 220 0.50 -8.77 19.57
C ARG A 220 0.22 -7.45 20.25
N ARG A 221 0.88 -6.39 19.81
CA ARG A 221 0.73 -5.05 20.36
C ARG A 221 -0.63 -4.45 20.01
N ILE A 222 -1.06 -4.59 18.74
CA ILE A 222 -2.36 -4.11 18.29
C ILE A 222 -3.47 -4.83 19.03
N ALA A 223 -3.42 -6.17 19.15
CA ALA A 223 -4.43 -6.95 19.88
C ALA A 223 -4.56 -6.55 21.35
N SER A 224 -3.43 -6.26 22.02
CA SER A 224 -3.40 -5.83 23.42
C SER A 224 -4.00 -4.45 23.65
N ASP A 225 -3.79 -3.52 22.73
CA ASP A 225 -4.12 -2.11 22.93
C ASP A 225 -5.41 -1.66 22.23
N ALA A 226 -5.78 -2.24 21.09
CA ALA A 226 -6.96 -1.86 20.32
C ALA A 226 -8.26 -1.81 21.14
N PRO A 227 -8.52 -2.72 22.12
CA PRO A 227 -9.72 -2.63 22.94
C PRO A 227 -9.89 -1.32 23.72
N LYS A 228 -8.78 -0.64 24.05
CA LYS A 228 -8.79 0.64 24.78
C LYS A 228 -9.26 1.80 23.89
N PHE A 229 -9.03 1.68 22.58
CA PHE A 229 -9.31 2.71 21.58
C PHE A 229 -10.58 2.44 20.75
N LEU A 230 -11.12 1.22 20.76
CA LEU A 230 -12.37 0.90 20.09
C LEU A 230 -13.58 1.25 20.97
N ARG A 231 -14.64 1.75 20.35
CA ARG A 231 -15.97 1.80 20.96
C ARG A 231 -16.52 0.39 21.21
N PRO A 232 -17.44 0.18 22.17
CA PRO A 232 -18.18 -1.08 22.25
C PRO A 232 -18.82 -1.42 20.89
N GLY A 233 -18.62 -2.63 20.40
CA GLY A 233 -19.03 -3.08 19.06
C GLY A 233 -18.17 -2.58 17.91
N GLY A 234 -17.15 -1.77 18.16
CA GLY A 234 -16.21 -1.27 17.14
C GLY A 234 -15.40 -2.38 16.50
N VAL A 235 -14.94 -2.15 15.28
CA VAL A 235 -14.32 -3.14 14.40
C VAL A 235 -12.80 -2.96 14.35
N LEU A 236 -12.07 -4.05 14.42
CA LEU A 236 -10.65 -4.16 14.11
C LEU A 236 -10.48 -4.95 12.81
N LEU A 237 -9.78 -4.36 11.83
CA LEU A 237 -9.46 -4.98 10.54
C LEU A 237 -7.95 -5.02 10.37
N LEU A 238 -7.39 -6.20 10.11
CA LEU A 238 -5.96 -6.41 9.96
C LEU A 238 -5.65 -7.16 8.66
N GLU A 239 -4.74 -6.63 7.84
CA GLU A 239 -4.10 -7.44 6.79
C GLU A 239 -3.12 -8.42 7.44
N VAL A 240 -3.00 -9.63 6.86
CA VAL A 240 -2.11 -10.69 7.37
C VAL A 240 -1.33 -11.36 6.25
N GLY A 241 -0.16 -11.90 6.59
CA GLY A 241 0.61 -12.75 5.71
C GLY A 241 -0.16 -14.05 5.37
N PHE A 242 0.19 -14.66 4.24
CA PHE A 242 -0.54 -15.80 3.65
C PHE A 242 -0.70 -17.02 4.58
N ASP A 243 0.10 -17.14 5.61
CA ASP A 243 0.14 -18.26 6.56
C ASP A 243 -0.07 -17.82 8.02
N GLN A 244 -0.43 -16.54 8.26
CA GLN A 244 -0.50 -15.98 9.62
C GLN A 244 -1.91 -15.91 10.19
N ALA A 245 -2.96 -16.20 9.42
CA ALA A 245 -4.35 -15.97 9.83
C ALA A 245 -4.71 -16.67 11.14
N GLU A 246 -4.39 -17.96 11.30
CA GLU A 246 -4.69 -18.71 12.53
C GLU A 246 -3.96 -18.12 13.75
N ALA A 247 -2.69 -17.75 13.59
CA ALA A 247 -1.91 -17.17 14.66
C ALA A 247 -2.44 -15.80 15.10
N VAL A 248 -2.83 -14.95 14.14
CA VAL A 248 -3.41 -13.63 14.44
C VAL A 248 -4.80 -13.77 15.07
N MET A 249 -5.66 -14.69 14.59
CA MET A 249 -6.95 -14.97 15.22
C MET A 249 -6.79 -15.42 16.67
N ALA A 250 -5.78 -16.24 16.98
CA ALA A 250 -5.49 -16.65 18.35
C ALA A 250 -5.08 -15.47 19.26
N LEU A 251 -4.39 -14.46 18.72
CA LEU A 251 -4.06 -13.22 19.45
C LEU A 251 -5.31 -12.36 19.75
N LEU A 252 -6.37 -12.52 18.97
CA LEU A 252 -7.63 -11.77 19.10
C LEU A 252 -8.71 -12.54 19.86
N ALA A 253 -8.35 -13.60 20.61
CA ALA A 253 -9.31 -14.45 21.33
C ALA A 253 -10.21 -13.70 22.31
N ASP A 254 -9.80 -12.52 22.82
CA ASP A 254 -10.58 -11.65 23.69
C ASP A 254 -11.52 -10.69 22.93
N PHE A 255 -11.59 -10.80 21.61
CA PHE A 255 -12.56 -10.08 20.78
C PHE A 255 -13.75 -10.96 20.44
N ALA A 256 -14.87 -10.33 20.11
CA ALA A 256 -16.04 -11.01 19.54
C ALA A 256 -15.90 -11.16 18.02
N ASP A 257 -16.62 -12.14 17.46
CA ASP A 257 -16.83 -12.30 16.01
C ASP A 257 -15.52 -12.30 15.19
N VAL A 258 -14.48 -12.98 15.69
CA VAL A 258 -13.19 -13.07 14.98
C VAL A 258 -13.34 -13.94 13.73
N GLN A 259 -13.09 -13.36 12.56
CA GLN A 259 -13.24 -14.01 11.26
C GLN A 259 -12.06 -13.72 10.35
N ALA A 260 -11.64 -14.73 9.57
CA ALA A 260 -10.71 -14.57 8.47
C ALA A 260 -11.47 -14.40 7.15
N HIS A 261 -10.97 -13.51 6.29
CA HIS A 261 -11.48 -13.27 4.95
C HIS A 261 -10.40 -13.56 3.91
N GLU A 262 -10.79 -14.23 2.84
CA GLU A 262 -9.90 -14.65 1.77
C GLU A 262 -9.78 -13.58 0.68
N ASP A 263 -8.63 -13.59 -0.01
CA ASP A 263 -8.44 -12.87 -1.26
C ASP A 263 -9.06 -13.63 -2.46
N TYR A 264 -8.90 -13.07 -3.66
CA TYR A 264 -9.40 -13.71 -4.90
C TYR A 264 -8.71 -15.04 -5.25
N GLN A 265 -7.62 -15.40 -4.55
CA GLN A 265 -6.92 -16.68 -4.70
C GLN A 265 -7.30 -17.69 -3.60
N HIS A 266 -8.31 -17.36 -2.79
CA HIS A 266 -8.74 -18.15 -1.63
C HIS A 266 -7.66 -18.31 -0.55
N ILE A 267 -6.83 -17.29 -0.39
CA ILE A 267 -5.83 -17.22 0.67
C ILE A 267 -6.35 -16.27 1.74
N PRO A 268 -6.40 -16.66 3.03
CA PRO A 268 -6.74 -15.74 4.12
C PRO A 268 -5.74 -14.57 4.18
N ARG A 269 -6.25 -13.36 3.97
CA ARG A 269 -5.44 -12.13 3.92
C ARG A 269 -5.88 -11.07 4.89
N MET A 270 -7.02 -11.25 5.52
CA MET A 270 -7.63 -10.22 6.35
C MET A 270 -8.32 -10.87 7.55
N ILE A 271 -8.12 -10.28 8.72
CA ILE A 271 -8.85 -10.66 9.93
C ILE A 271 -9.74 -9.50 10.35
N GLU A 272 -11.01 -9.81 10.58
CA GLU A 272 -11.99 -8.93 11.22
C GLU A 272 -12.27 -9.41 12.63
N ALA A 273 -12.33 -8.51 13.58
CA ALA A 273 -12.71 -8.78 14.96
C ALA A 273 -13.53 -7.61 15.52
N ARG A 274 -14.41 -7.87 16.49
CA ARG A 274 -15.23 -6.84 17.13
C ARG A 274 -14.94 -6.73 18.62
N LYS A 275 -14.87 -5.50 19.12
CA LYS A 275 -14.86 -5.30 20.56
C LYS A 275 -16.21 -5.68 21.15
N HIS A 276 -16.19 -6.39 22.27
CA HIS A 276 -17.43 -6.69 23.02
C HIS A 276 -18.23 -5.42 23.36
N VAL A 277 -19.56 -5.55 23.37
CA VAL A 277 -20.51 -4.47 23.74
C VAL A 277 -20.50 -4.21 25.24
#